data_5a3cb78c7780fddc7c1c8331000339eb
#
_entry.id   5a3cb78c7780fddc7c1c8331000339eb
#
_cell.length_a   1.000
_cell.length_b   1.000
_cell.length_c   1.000
_cell.angle_alpha   90.00
_cell.angle_beta   90.00
_cell.angle_gamma   90.00
#
_symmetry.space_group_name_H-M   'P 1'
#
loop_
_entity.id
_entity.type
_entity.pdbx_description
1 polymer ?
#
loop_
_entity_poly.entity_id
_entity_poly.type
_entity_poly.pdbx_seq_one_letter_code
_entity_poly.pdbx_strand_id
1 'polypeptide(L)'
;MCKTIKSKSELWYFNLAALLFADFFVPLSPNIIRIMGNLVAIVGRPNVGKSTLFNRLTNSRQAIVSDEAGTTRDRQYGKCEWTGHEFSVVDTGGWVVNSDDIFEEEIRKQVIIATEEADLVLFLCDIKNGVTDWDMDVAQILRRAKLPVLLVANKADDNKDTYGQYEFYKLGLGDPYCISAATGSGTGDLLDKILELLPKK
;
A
#
# COMPACT_ATOMS: atom_id res chain seq x y z
N MET A 1 9.48 -59.93 7.44
CA MET A 1 10.90 -60.16 7.08
C MET A 1 11.48 -58.88 6.48
N CYS A 2 12.56 -58.46 7.06
CA CYS A 2 13.54 -57.47 6.65
C CYS A 2 13.09 -56.01 6.38
N LYS A 3 13.24 -55.21 7.41
CA LYS A 3 13.34 -53.74 7.37
C LYS A 3 14.76 -53.37 6.89
N THR A 4 14.86 -52.71 5.78
CA THR A 4 16.14 -52.13 5.34
C THR A 4 16.33 -50.80 6.06
N ILE A 5 17.32 -50.73 6.90
CA ILE A 5 17.79 -49.53 7.62
C ILE A 5 18.48 -48.64 6.59
N LYS A 6 17.88 -47.51 6.27
CA LYS A 6 18.55 -46.43 5.52
C LYS A 6 19.65 -45.83 6.39
N SER A 7 20.86 -45.75 5.85
CA SER A 7 22.06 -45.32 6.55
C SER A 7 22.00 -43.86 7.00
N LYS A 8 22.66 -43.56 8.11
CA LYS A 8 22.75 -42.20 8.68
C LYS A 8 23.31 -41.15 7.69
N SER A 9 24.00 -41.60 6.62
CA SER A 9 24.55 -40.73 5.59
C SER A 9 23.48 -40.15 4.65
N GLU A 10 22.38 -40.86 4.37
CA GLU A 10 21.31 -40.33 3.52
C GLU A 10 20.44 -39.28 4.24
N LEU A 11 20.31 -39.37 5.57
CA LEU A 11 19.64 -38.35 6.37
C LEU A 11 20.43 -37.02 6.41
N TRP A 12 21.77 -37.11 6.34
CA TRP A 12 22.63 -35.91 6.31
C TRP A 12 22.55 -35.16 4.97
N TYR A 13 22.44 -35.87 3.86
CA TYR A 13 22.26 -35.21 2.55
C TYR A 13 20.91 -34.55 2.39
N PHE A 14 19.85 -35.13 2.95
CA PHE A 14 18.52 -34.51 2.95
C PHE A 14 18.45 -33.25 3.84
N ASN A 15 19.10 -33.27 4.99
CA ASN A 15 19.18 -32.10 5.86
C ASN A 15 20.11 -31.02 5.31
N LEU A 16 21.20 -31.39 4.64
CA LEU A 16 22.10 -30.40 4.03
C LEU A 16 21.47 -29.74 2.79
N ALA A 17 20.74 -30.52 1.98
CA ALA A 17 20.00 -29.97 0.85
C ALA A 17 18.84 -29.06 1.32
N ALA A 18 18.12 -29.42 2.38
CA ALA A 18 17.09 -28.59 2.96
C ALA A 18 17.66 -27.29 3.58
N LEU A 19 18.86 -27.35 4.16
CA LEU A 19 19.56 -26.16 4.67
C LEU A 19 20.09 -25.26 3.55
N LEU A 20 20.56 -25.82 2.44
CA LEU A 20 21.05 -25.05 1.29
C LEU A 20 19.91 -24.45 0.44
N PHE A 21 18.70 -25.04 0.48
CA PHE A 21 17.52 -24.46 -0.15
C PHE A 21 16.73 -23.51 0.77
N ALA A 22 16.91 -23.60 2.10
CA ALA A 22 16.30 -22.67 3.05
C ALA A 22 16.96 -21.27 3.02
N ASP A 23 18.24 -21.19 2.62
CA ASP A 23 18.96 -19.91 2.53
C ASP A 23 18.62 -19.11 1.26
N PHE A 24 17.84 -19.65 0.33
CA PHE A 24 17.42 -18.94 -0.90
C PHE A 24 15.99 -18.43 -0.87
N PHE A 25 15.24 -18.71 0.20
CA PHE A 25 13.91 -18.15 0.46
C PHE A 25 13.94 -17.42 1.78
N VAL A 26 14.73 -16.35 1.87
CA VAL A 26 14.56 -15.36 2.93
C VAL A 26 13.33 -14.56 2.55
N PRO A 27 12.18 -14.77 3.20
CA PRO A 27 11.14 -13.74 3.15
C PRO A 27 11.84 -12.49 3.71
N LEU A 28 11.89 -11.42 2.93
CA LEU A 28 12.36 -10.13 3.42
C LEU A 28 11.60 -9.88 4.71
N SER A 29 12.31 -10.00 5.85
CA SER A 29 11.66 -9.89 7.14
C SER A 29 11.05 -8.50 7.24
N PRO A 30 9.91 -8.33 7.91
CA PRO A 30 9.30 -7.02 8.14
C PRO A 30 10.29 -5.97 8.69
N ASN A 31 11.40 -6.43 9.25
CA ASN A 31 12.48 -5.59 9.76
C ASN A 31 13.37 -4.94 8.68
N ILE A 32 13.44 -5.47 7.45
CA ILE A 32 14.23 -4.84 6.37
C ILE A 32 13.46 -3.64 5.81
N ILE A 33 12.14 -3.72 5.72
CA ILE A 33 11.29 -2.60 5.27
C ILE A 33 11.32 -1.47 6.32
N ARG A 34 11.46 -1.79 7.60
CA ARG A 34 11.60 -0.82 8.68
C ARG A 34 12.90 0.00 8.63
N ILE A 35 13.90 -0.42 7.86
CA ILE A 35 15.16 0.33 7.63
C ILE A 35 14.94 1.47 6.62
N MET A 36 13.91 1.41 5.76
CA MET A 36 13.67 2.42 4.72
C MET A 36 13.00 3.70 5.21
N GLY A 37 12.68 3.83 6.48
CA GLY A 37 12.00 5.01 7.04
C GLY A 37 10.49 4.93 6.89
N ASN A 38 9.79 5.99 7.29
CA ASN A 38 8.34 6.08 7.27
C ASN A 38 7.73 5.66 5.93
N LEU A 39 6.88 4.61 5.92
CA LEU A 39 6.25 4.08 4.71
C LEU A 39 4.77 4.44 4.68
N VAL A 40 4.35 5.08 3.58
CA VAL A 40 2.97 5.45 3.30
C VAL A 40 2.43 4.57 2.17
N ALA A 41 1.40 3.79 2.43
CA ALA A 41 0.77 2.94 1.42
C ALA A 41 -0.48 3.61 0.82
N ILE A 42 -0.60 3.60 -0.50
CA ILE A 42 -1.78 4.07 -1.21
C ILE A 42 -2.65 2.86 -1.56
N VAL A 43 -3.85 2.80 -1.01
CA VAL A 43 -4.82 1.75 -1.27
C VAL A 43 -6.12 2.33 -1.82
N GLY A 44 -6.86 1.55 -2.57
CA GLY A 44 -8.14 1.97 -3.16
C GLY A 44 -8.47 1.11 -4.37
N ARG A 45 -9.72 1.16 -4.82
CA ARG A 45 -10.17 0.42 -6.01
C ARG A 45 -9.45 0.87 -7.29
N PRO A 46 -9.54 0.13 -8.38
CA PRO A 46 -8.99 0.56 -9.66
C PRO A 46 -9.56 1.90 -10.13
N ASN A 47 -8.78 2.62 -10.89
CA ASN A 47 -9.16 3.86 -11.56
C ASN A 47 -9.55 5.04 -10.62
N VAL A 48 -9.35 4.94 -9.31
CA VAL A 48 -9.53 6.08 -8.37
C VAL A 48 -8.39 7.09 -8.43
N GLY A 49 -7.28 6.77 -9.14
CA GLY A 49 -6.14 7.66 -9.35
C GLY A 49 -4.94 7.39 -8.43
N LYS A 50 -4.76 6.15 -7.94
CA LYS A 50 -3.62 5.78 -7.08
C LYS A 50 -2.27 6.10 -7.72
N SER A 51 -2.04 5.61 -8.95
CA SER A 51 -0.77 5.85 -9.66
C SER A 51 -0.59 7.33 -10.02
N THR A 52 -1.68 8.07 -10.26
CA THR A 52 -1.60 9.52 -10.48
C THR A 52 -1.14 10.23 -9.22
N LEU A 53 -1.69 9.86 -8.05
CA LEU A 53 -1.27 10.41 -6.77
C LEU A 53 0.17 9.99 -6.45
N PHE A 54 0.51 8.72 -6.62
CA PHE A 54 1.86 8.21 -6.43
C PHE A 54 2.88 9.01 -7.24
N ASN A 55 2.65 9.17 -8.55
CA ASN A 55 3.53 9.94 -9.42
C ASN A 55 3.63 11.41 -8.97
N ARG A 56 2.54 12.02 -8.53
CA ARG A 56 2.56 13.39 -8.03
C ARG A 56 3.38 13.53 -6.76
N LEU A 57 3.24 12.62 -5.81
CA LEU A 57 3.97 12.65 -4.55
C LEU A 57 5.46 12.38 -4.76
N THR A 58 5.82 11.50 -5.70
CA THR A 58 7.21 11.09 -5.95
C THR A 58 7.93 11.96 -6.99
N ASN A 59 7.21 12.66 -7.89
CA ASN A 59 7.80 13.53 -8.92
C ASN A 59 8.28 14.90 -8.39
N SER A 60 8.12 15.22 -7.12
CA SER A 60 8.72 16.41 -6.52
C SER A 60 10.21 16.23 -6.25
N ARG A 61 11.02 16.04 -7.32
CA ARG A 61 12.48 15.85 -7.38
C ARG A 61 13.00 14.47 -7.00
N GLN A 62 13.39 13.72 -8.05
CA GLN A 62 14.12 12.43 -8.03
C GLN A 62 13.33 11.23 -7.44
N ALA A 63 12.43 10.68 -8.27
CA ALA A 63 12.02 9.30 -8.10
C ALA A 63 13.24 8.39 -8.34
N ILE A 64 13.81 7.85 -7.28
CA ILE A 64 14.64 6.67 -7.39
C ILE A 64 13.67 5.50 -7.46
N VAL A 65 13.26 5.15 -8.67
CA VAL A 65 12.62 3.87 -8.94
C VAL A 65 13.71 2.82 -8.70
N SER A 66 13.71 2.19 -7.55
CA SER A 66 14.53 1.01 -7.34
C SER A 66 13.83 -0.14 -8.05
N ASP A 67 14.24 -0.42 -9.29
CA ASP A 67 14.01 -1.69 -9.97
C ASP A 67 14.82 -2.79 -9.27
N GLU A 68 14.58 -3.05 -8.01
CA GLU A 68 15.03 -4.29 -7.40
C GLU A 68 14.09 -5.41 -7.85
N ALA A 69 14.47 -5.99 -8.99
CA ALA A 69 13.89 -7.22 -9.49
C ALA A 69 14.13 -8.35 -8.49
N GLY A 70 13.12 -8.66 -7.70
CA GLY A 70 13.14 -9.82 -6.80
C GLY A 70 12.04 -9.79 -5.76
N THR A 71 10.96 -10.57 -6.01
CA THR A 71 10.01 -11.09 -5.02
C THR A 71 8.81 -10.26 -4.54
N THR A 72 8.32 -9.28 -5.28
CA THR A 72 6.87 -9.00 -5.36
C THR A 72 6.63 -8.25 -6.66
N ARG A 73 6.31 -8.96 -7.72
CA ARG A 73 5.88 -8.37 -8.98
C ARG A 73 4.78 -7.35 -8.67
N ASP A 74 4.99 -6.10 -9.10
CA ASP A 74 3.99 -5.05 -9.32
C ASP A 74 3.72 -4.01 -8.21
N ARG A 75 4.56 -3.87 -7.18
CA ARG A 75 4.49 -2.71 -6.27
C ARG A 75 5.51 -1.66 -6.67
N GLN A 76 5.04 -0.44 -6.88
CA GLN A 76 5.92 0.69 -7.14
C GLN A 76 6.25 1.40 -5.83
N TYR A 77 7.55 1.49 -5.53
CA TYR A 77 8.04 2.27 -4.39
C TYR A 77 8.66 3.56 -4.89
N GLY A 78 8.42 4.64 -4.18
CA GLY A 78 9.01 5.94 -4.48
C GLY A 78 9.30 6.73 -3.22
N LYS A 79 10.14 7.75 -3.34
CA LYS A 79 10.42 8.68 -2.24
C LYS A 79 9.68 9.98 -2.46
N CYS A 80 9.13 10.51 -1.37
CA CYS A 80 8.53 11.82 -1.30
C CYS A 80 9.31 12.68 -0.31
N GLU A 81 9.60 13.92 -0.68
CA GLU A 81 10.15 14.93 0.21
C GLU A 81 9.15 16.08 0.33
N TRP A 82 8.81 16.44 1.57
CA TRP A 82 7.93 17.56 1.86
C TRP A 82 8.45 18.34 3.06
N THR A 83 8.63 19.65 2.91
CA THR A 83 9.13 20.56 3.95
C THR A 83 10.43 20.07 4.63
N GLY A 84 11.34 19.42 3.88
CA GLY A 84 12.61 18.88 4.39
C GLY A 84 12.50 17.52 5.09
N HIS A 85 11.34 16.87 5.05
CA HIS A 85 11.13 15.52 5.58
C HIS A 85 10.94 14.51 4.44
N GLU A 86 11.69 13.41 4.49
CA GLU A 86 11.56 12.30 3.53
C GLU A 86 10.71 11.18 4.11
N PHE A 87 9.85 10.59 3.25
CA PHE A 87 9.16 9.33 3.51
C PHE A 87 9.02 8.51 2.22
N SER A 88 8.82 7.23 2.38
CA SER A 88 8.58 6.31 1.25
C SER A 88 7.09 6.19 0.96
N VAL A 89 6.74 6.07 -0.32
CA VAL A 89 5.37 5.83 -0.77
C VAL A 89 5.33 4.55 -1.56
N VAL A 90 4.30 3.73 -1.38
CA VAL A 90 4.06 2.53 -2.18
C VAL A 90 2.68 2.58 -2.82
N ASP A 91 2.62 2.40 -4.15
CA ASP A 91 1.38 2.16 -4.88
C ASP A 91 1.07 0.67 -4.88
N THR A 92 -0.06 0.27 -4.29
CA THR A 92 -0.51 -1.12 -4.25
C THR A 92 -1.33 -1.51 -5.48
N GLY A 93 -1.51 -0.62 -6.44
CA GLY A 93 -2.48 -0.73 -7.55
C GLY A 93 -2.00 -1.41 -8.83
N GLY A 94 -0.79 -1.99 -8.87
CA GLY A 94 -0.19 -2.59 -10.08
C GLY A 94 -0.84 -3.88 -10.61
N TRP A 95 -1.85 -4.44 -9.92
CA TRP A 95 -2.47 -5.72 -10.28
C TRP A 95 -3.72 -5.55 -11.12
N VAL A 96 -3.59 -5.76 -12.41
CA VAL A 96 -4.74 -5.96 -13.31
C VAL A 96 -4.91 -7.47 -13.50
N VAL A 97 -5.89 -8.08 -12.83
CA VAL A 97 -6.29 -9.46 -13.07
C VAL A 97 -7.55 -9.47 -13.93
N ASN A 98 -7.56 -10.31 -14.97
CA ASN A 98 -8.59 -10.33 -16.02
C ASN A 98 -9.91 -11.04 -15.64
N SER A 99 -10.27 -11.14 -14.35
CA SER A 99 -11.54 -11.76 -13.92
C SER A 99 -12.10 -11.09 -12.66
N ASP A 100 -13.38 -10.75 -12.70
CA ASP A 100 -14.05 -9.95 -11.66
C ASP A 100 -14.06 -10.60 -10.26
N ASP A 101 -14.26 -11.92 -10.16
CA ASP A 101 -14.36 -12.63 -8.87
C ASP A 101 -13.00 -12.81 -8.16
N ILE A 102 -11.90 -12.97 -8.91
CA ILE A 102 -10.54 -13.09 -8.34
C ILE A 102 -10.03 -11.72 -7.88
N PHE A 103 -10.58 -10.67 -8.44
CA PHE A 103 -10.17 -9.29 -8.25
C PHE A 103 -10.44 -8.76 -6.84
N GLU A 104 -11.63 -9.01 -6.27
CA GLU A 104 -11.98 -8.50 -4.93
C GLU A 104 -11.13 -9.12 -3.83
N GLU A 105 -10.89 -10.44 -3.90
CA GLU A 105 -10.06 -11.15 -2.91
C GLU A 105 -8.61 -10.68 -2.96
N GLU A 106 -8.06 -10.46 -4.14
CA GLU A 106 -6.68 -9.99 -4.31
C GLU A 106 -6.50 -8.57 -3.77
N ILE A 107 -7.45 -7.67 -4.03
CA ILE A 107 -7.39 -6.32 -3.48
C ILE A 107 -7.50 -6.33 -1.96
N ARG A 108 -8.36 -7.16 -1.37
CA ARG A 108 -8.43 -7.34 0.09
C ARG A 108 -7.09 -7.78 0.67
N LYS A 109 -6.41 -8.73 0.03
CA LYS A 109 -5.06 -9.16 0.42
C LYS A 109 -4.07 -8.00 0.37
N GLN A 110 -4.10 -7.20 -0.69
CA GLN A 110 -3.23 -6.03 -0.82
C GLN A 110 -3.47 -4.99 0.28
N VAL A 111 -4.73 -4.74 0.66
CA VAL A 111 -5.07 -3.86 1.78
C VAL A 111 -4.51 -4.40 3.09
N ILE A 112 -4.68 -5.70 3.36
CA ILE A 112 -4.18 -6.34 4.58
C ILE A 112 -2.65 -6.21 4.65
N ILE A 113 -1.94 -6.56 3.57
CA ILE A 113 -0.49 -6.46 3.54
C ILE A 113 -0.04 -4.99 3.72
N ALA A 114 -0.73 -4.04 3.08
CA ALA A 114 -0.44 -2.62 3.27
C ALA A 114 -0.59 -2.18 4.73
N THR A 115 -1.59 -2.72 5.46
CA THR A 115 -1.77 -2.41 6.90
C THR A 115 -0.74 -3.07 7.81
N GLU A 116 -0.06 -4.12 7.35
CA GLU A 116 1.01 -4.79 8.11
C GLU A 116 2.38 -4.15 7.89
N GLU A 117 2.63 -3.61 6.70
CA GLU A 117 3.93 -3.10 6.29
C GLU A 117 4.08 -1.57 6.45
N ALA A 118 2.99 -0.81 6.29
CA ALA A 118 3.04 0.65 6.29
C ALA A 118 2.96 1.26 7.70
N ASP A 119 3.43 2.50 7.82
CA ASP A 119 3.25 3.34 9.01
C ASP A 119 1.99 4.21 8.91
N LEU A 120 1.49 4.43 7.68
CA LEU A 120 0.28 5.19 7.39
C LEU A 120 -0.35 4.67 6.09
N VAL A 121 -1.68 4.61 6.02
CA VAL A 121 -2.42 4.27 4.82
C VAL A 121 -3.20 5.48 4.29
N LEU A 122 -3.08 5.75 2.99
CA LEU A 122 -3.95 6.64 2.24
C LEU A 122 -5.02 5.80 1.56
N PHE A 123 -6.26 5.90 2.02
CA PHE A 123 -7.38 5.23 1.38
C PHE A 123 -8.02 6.15 0.35
N LEU A 124 -7.75 5.88 -0.94
CA LEU A 124 -8.25 6.66 -2.07
C LEU A 124 -9.62 6.19 -2.52
N CYS A 125 -10.56 7.13 -2.57
CA CYS A 125 -11.88 7.00 -3.17
C CYS A 125 -12.05 8.04 -4.30
N ASP A 126 -13.00 7.79 -5.19
CA ASP A 126 -13.33 8.68 -6.30
C ASP A 126 -14.56 9.52 -5.94
N ILE A 127 -14.39 10.84 -5.76
CA ILE A 127 -15.47 11.73 -5.33
C ILE A 127 -16.61 11.84 -6.35
N LYS A 128 -16.30 11.62 -7.66
CA LYS A 128 -17.29 11.69 -8.74
C LYS A 128 -18.19 10.46 -8.79
N ASN A 129 -17.66 9.31 -8.39
CA ASN A 129 -18.41 8.05 -8.37
C ASN A 129 -19.11 7.80 -7.02
N GLY A 130 -18.78 8.58 -5.98
CA GLY A 130 -19.27 8.36 -4.64
C GLY A 130 -18.74 7.09 -4.00
N VAL A 131 -19.34 6.69 -2.89
CA VAL A 131 -18.92 5.50 -2.11
C VAL A 131 -19.62 4.26 -2.65
N THR A 132 -18.82 3.23 -2.96
CA THR A 132 -19.28 1.92 -3.41
C THR A 132 -19.28 0.90 -2.28
N ASP A 133 -19.94 -0.26 -2.49
CA ASP A 133 -19.94 -1.37 -1.53
C ASP A 133 -18.51 -1.86 -1.26
N TRP A 134 -17.68 -1.87 -2.28
CA TRP A 134 -16.27 -2.20 -2.15
C TRP A 134 -15.51 -1.23 -1.22
N ASP A 135 -15.77 0.08 -1.34
CA ASP A 135 -15.17 1.07 -0.45
C ASP A 135 -15.61 0.84 1.01
N MET A 136 -16.85 0.40 1.23
CA MET A 136 -17.38 0.03 2.55
C MET A 136 -16.66 -1.18 3.14
N ASP A 137 -16.42 -2.22 2.33
CA ASP A 137 -15.73 -3.44 2.75
C ASP A 137 -14.27 -3.15 3.14
N VAL A 138 -13.56 -2.38 2.31
CA VAL A 138 -12.18 -1.97 2.60
C VAL A 138 -12.14 -1.08 3.86
N ALA A 139 -13.08 -0.16 4.01
CA ALA A 139 -13.16 0.66 5.21
C ALA A 139 -13.35 -0.17 6.49
N GLN A 140 -14.08 -1.31 6.43
CA GLN A 140 -14.18 -2.22 7.57
C GLN A 140 -12.83 -2.82 7.97
N ILE A 141 -11.99 -3.18 7.00
CA ILE A 141 -10.63 -3.70 7.25
C ILE A 141 -9.78 -2.59 7.87
N LEU A 142 -9.78 -1.40 7.25
CA LEU A 142 -8.96 -0.27 7.67
C LEU A 142 -9.33 0.27 9.07
N ARG A 143 -10.62 0.25 9.45
CA ARG A 143 -11.04 0.63 10.81
C ARG A 143 -10.50 -0.29 11.90
N ARG A 144 -10.14 -1.53 11.57
CA ARG A 144 -9.54 -2.50 12.51
C ARG A 144 -8.02 -2.43 12.53
N ALA A 145 -7.42 -1.73 11.58
CA ALA A 145 -5.98 -1.55 11.52
C ALA A 145 -5.48 -0.71 12.71
N LYS A 146 -4.27 -1.01 13.18
CA LYS A 146 -3.65 -0.32 14.33
C LYS A 146 -2.78 0.87 13.92
N LEU A 147 -2.83 1.27 12.65
CA LEU A 147 -2.07 2.39 12.11
C LEU A 147 -3.01 3.52 11.68
N PRO A 148 -2.52 4.76 11.55
CA PRO A 148 -3.31 5.86 11.06
C PRO A 148 -3.75 5.62 9.61
N VAL A 149 -5.01 5.96 9.31
CA VAL A 149 -5.58 5.89 7.97
C VAL A 149 -6.11 7.27 7.62
N LEU A 150 -5.72 7.82 6.48
CA LEU A 150 -6.28 9.04 5.91
C LEU A 150 -7.22 8.69 4.77
N LEU A 151 -8.47 9.12 4.89
CA LEU A 151 -9.47 9.01 3.84
C LEU A 151 -9.25 10.13 2.83
N VAL A 152 -9.05 9.77 1.56
CA VAL A 152 -8.76 10.72 0.48
C VAL A 152 -9.82 10.62 -0.61
N ALA A 153 -10.59 11.67 -0.79
CA ALA A 153 -11.57 11.81 -1.86
C ALA A 153 -10.90 12.49 -3.06
N ASN A 154 -10.44 11.70 -4.02
CA ASN A 154 -9.72 12.15 -5.20
C ASN A 154 -10.65 12.53 -6.34
N LYS A 155 -10.11 13.23 -7.35
CA LYS A 155 -10.79 13.78 -8.54
C LYS A 155 -11.74 14.94 -8.21
N ALA A 156 -11.50 15.65 -7.10
CA ALA A 156 -12.13 16.93 -6.80
C ALA A 156 -11.49 18.04 -7.65
N ASP A 157 -11.75 18.00 -8.97
CA ASP A 157 -11.10 18.88 -9.94
C ASP A 157 -11.69 20.30 -9.88
N ASP A 158 -12.95 20.41 -9.47
CA ASP A 158 -13.66 21.68 -9.29
C ASP A 158 -14.13 21.87 -7.84
N ASN A 159 -14.28 23.11 -7.41
CA ASN A 159 -14.82 23.43 -6.05
C ASN A 159 -16.21 22.83 -5.80
N LYS A 160 -16.99 22.55 -6.83
CA LYS A 160 -18.31 21.92 -6.72
C LYS A 160 -18.20 20.44 -6.35
N ASP A 161 -17.13 19.77 -6.76
CA ASP A 161 -16.93 18.36 -6.46
C ASP A 161 -16.74 18.13 -4.96
N THR A 162 -16.21 19.12 -4.23
CA THR A 162 -16.01 19.02 -2.77
C THR A 162 -17.29 18.82 -1.98
N TYR A 163 -18.46 19.21 -2.50
CA TYR A 163 -19.75 18.93 -1.85
C TYR A 163 -20.05 17.43 -1.75
N GLY A 164 -19.47 16.61 -2.64
CA GLY A 164 -19.60 15.15 -2.58
C GLY A 164 -18.91 14.51 -1.38
N GLN A 165 -18.03 15.24 -0.67
CA GLN A 165 -17.27 14.72 0.48
C GLN A 165 -18.16 14.18 1.60
N TYR A 166 -19.35 14.74 1.80
CA TYR A 166 -20.23 14.35 2.89
C TYR A 166 -20.66 12.88 2.84
N GLU A 167 -20.71 12.30 1.65
CA GLU A 167 -21.03 10.88 1.48
C GLU A 167 -19.97 9.98 2.11
N PHE A 168 -18.71 10.41 2.14
CA PHE A 168 -17.58 9.61 2.60
C PHE A 168 -17.49 9.45 4.11
N TYR A 169 -18.19 10.27 4.89
CA TYR A 169 -18.29 10.11 6.35
C TYR A 169 -18.90 8.76 6.77
N LYS A 170 -19.74 8.15 5.92
CA LYS A 170 -20.30 6.81 6.17
C LYS A 170 -19.23 5.70 6.23
N LEU A 171 -18.02 5.93 5.68
CA LEU A 171 -16.91 5.02 5.79
C LEU A 171 -16.32 4.94 7.21
N GLY A 172 -16.58 5.93 8.07
CA GLY A 172 -16.15 5.92 9.47
C GLY A 172 -14.65 5.97 9.68
N LEU A 173 -13.93 6.66 8.78
CA LEU A 173 -12.47 6.84 8.81
C LEU A 173 -12.04 8.29 9.09
N GLY A 174 -12.97 9.13 9.59
CA GLY A 174 -12.71 10.54 9.86
C GLY A 174 -13.02 11.43 8.66
N ASP A 175 -12.47 12.66 8.68
CA ASP A 175 -12.71 13.67 7.66
C ASP A 175 -12.03 13.31 6.34
N PRO A 176 -12.75 13.34 5.20
CA PRO A 176 -12.14 13.08 3.90
C PRO A 176 -11.32 14.28 3.43
N TYR A 177 -10.09 14.02 2.97
CA TYR A 177 -9.25 14.99 2.27
C TYR A 177 -9.63 15.04 0.81
N CYS A 178 -10.29 16.14 0.39
CA CYS A 178 -10.64 16.35 -1.01
C CYS A 178 -9.43 16.85 -1.78
N ILE A 179 -8.98 16.07 -2.75
CA ILE A 179 -7.83 16.40 -3.59
C ILE A 179 -8.12 16.18 -5.07
N SER A 180 -7.31 16.81 -5.91
CA SER A 180 -7.15 16.39 -7.31
C SER A 180 -5.71 15.97 -7.53
N ALA A 181 -5.47 14.66 -7.63
CA ALA A 181 -4.13 14.14 -7.95
C ALA A 181 -3.67 14.61 -9.35
N ALA A 182 -4.59 14.90 -10.27
CA ALA A 182 -4.28 15.39 -11.60
C ALA A 182 -3.78 16.85 -11.59
N THR A 183 -4.46 17.75 -10.89
CA THR A 183 -4.13 19.19 -10.83
C THR A 183 -3.17 19.54 -9.69
N GLY A 184 -3.18 18.76 -8.60
CA GLY A 184 -2.42 19.02 -7.38
C GLY A 184 -3.21 19.80 -6.32
N SER A 185 -4.47 20.15 -6.59
CA SER A 185 -5.33 20.84 -5.62
C SER A 185 -5.49 19.99 -4.36
N GLY A 186 -5.38 20.59 -3.17
CA GLY A 186 -5.54 19.93 -1.87
C GLY A 186 -4.41 18.97 -1.45
N THR A 187 -3.40 18.74 -2.31
CA THR A 187 -2.31 17.81 -1.98
C THR A 187 -1.35 18.35 -0.94
N GLY A 188 -1.23 19.67 -0.79
CA GLY A 188 -0.40 20.29 0.25
C GLY A 188 -0.94 19.98 1.65
N ASP A 189 -2.22 20.21 1.90
CA ASP A 189 -2.85 19.92 3.18
C ASP A 189 -2.79 18.42 3.52
N LEU A 190 -2.92 17.55 2.50
CA LEU A 190 -2.74 16.11 2.66
C LEU A 190 -1.31 15.77 3.09
N LEU A 191 -0.30 16.36 2.46
CA LEU A 191 1.12 16.14 2.79
C LEU A 191 1.47 16.63 4.20
N ASP A 192 0.96 17.79 4.61
CA ASP A 192 1.14 18.30 5.97
C ASP A 192 0.56 17.31 6.99
N LYS A 193 -0.62 16.75 6.70
CA LYS A 193 -1.26 15.77 7.59
C LYS A 193 -0.53 14.43 7.62
N ILE A 194 0.04 13.99 6.50
CA ILE A 194 0.91 12.81 6.46
C ILE A 194 2.08 13.00 7.43
N LEU A 195 2.80 14.13 7.35
CA LEU A 195 3.95 14.40 8.23
C LEU A 195 3.56 14.51 9.70
N GLU A 196 2.36 15.00 10.01
CA GLU A 196 1.85 15.07 11.39
C GLU A 196 1.67 13.66 12.00
N LEU A 197 1.20 12.70 11.19
CA LEU A 197 0.83 11.35 11.63
C LEU A 197 1.96 10.33 11.56
N LEU A 198 2.97 10.58 10.72
CA LEU A 198 4.13 9.70 10.63
C LEU A 198 4.96 9.72 11.91
N PRO A 199 5.57 8.58 12.30
CA PRO A 199 6.44 8.50 13.46
C PRO A 199 7.57 9.54 13.39
N LYS A 200 7.69 10.37 14.43
CA LYS A 200 8.82 11.31 14.54
C LYS A 200 10.06 10.52 14.92
N LYS A 201 11.09 10.61 14.08
CA LYS A 201 12.42 10.07 14.40
C LYS A 201 13.16 10.99 15.35
#